data_422bba9607621f26ffe6f7048a127844
#
_entry.id   422bba9607621f26ffe6f7048a127844
#
_cell.length_a   1.000
_cell.length_b   1.000
_cell.length_c   1.000
_cell.angle_alpha   90.00
_cell.angle_beta   90.00
_cell.angle_gamma   90.00
#
_symmetry.space_group_name_H-M   'P 1'
#
loop_
_entity.id
_entity.type
_entity.pdbx_description
1 polymer ?
#
loop_
_entity_poly.entity_id
_entity_poly.type
_entity_poly.pdbx_seq_one_letter_code
_entity_poly.pdbx_strand_id
1 'polypeptide(L)'
;MTSTSVNKSNISSNNLSLHYLVREPKVKTAKHKAIILLHGVGSNEQDLFSLADHLPDSYYVIAARGPFTLSAGRYAWYNVDFSTGKPVINAEQEVSSRAVIKQFVAQVKQKYTLDEIYLGGFSQGAIMSYSVGLSNPEEVNGIIALSGRVLEQTQQVVVRNEALSQLRIFIAHGTHDGTLPVHYARQAQAFLQTLHVPLTYHEYNMGHQVIGEVIQDLIHWLP
;
A
#
# COMPACT_ATOMS: atom_id res chain seq x y z
N MET A 1 37.80 -17.14 0.64
CA MET A 1 36.43 -17.54 0.26
C MET A 1 35.55 -17.32 1.48
N THR A 2 34.97 -16.13 1.60
CA THR A 2 34.10 -15.75 2.70
C THR A 2 32.65 -15.86 2.20
N SER A 3 31.99 -16.88 2.69
CA SER A 3 30.56 -17.14 2.45
C SER A 3 29.73 -16.05 3.12
N THR A 4 29.13 -15.18 2.33
CA THR A 4 28.14 -14.22 2.80
C THR A 4 26.83 -14.98 3.06
N SER A 5 26.54 -15.23 4.32
CA SER A 5 25.24 -15.78 4.73
C SER A 5 24.15 -14.77 4.46
N VAL A 6 23.32 -15.03 3.47
CA VAL A 6 22.05 -14.34 3.25
C VAL A 6 21.14 -14.63 4.45
N ASN A 7 20.90 -13.63 5.29
CA ASN A 7 19.95 -13.72 6.38
C ASN A 7 18.55 -14.01 5.80
N LYS A 8 18.09 -15.24 6.01
CA LYS A 8 16.72 -15.65 5.66
C LYS A 8 15.75 -14.80 6.48
N SER A 9 14.92 -14.03 5.78
CA SER A 9 13.78 -13.31 6.31
C SER A 9 12.96 -14.20 7.25
N ASN A 10 12.80 -13.78 8.51
CA ASN A 10 11.99 -14.49 9.49
C ASN A 10 10.53 -14.50 9.05
N ILE A 11 10.02 -15.67 8.67
CA ILE A 11 8.58 -15.89 8.47
C ILE A 11 7.95 -15.91 9.86
N SER A 12 7.30 -14.81 10.23
CA SER A 12 6.57 -14.72 11.50
C SER A 12 5.17 -15.29 11.33
N SER A 13 4.99 -16.58 11.62
CA SER A 13 3.68 -17.23 11.73
C SER A 13 3.08 -17.01 13.13
N ASN A 14 2.74 -15.78 13.48
CA ASN A 14 1.94 -15.53 14.67
C ASN A 14 0.61 -14.93 14.22
N ASN A 15 -0.49 -15.60 14.53
CA ASN A 15 -1.93 -15.29 14.52
C ASN A 15 -2.40 -13.85 14.18
N LEU A 16 -1.75 -13.16 13.23
CA LEU A 16 -2.27 -11.91 12.69
C LEU A 16 -3.30 -12.20 11.60
N SER A 17 -4.15 -11.22 11.32
CA SER A 17 -5.26 -11.36 10.36
C SER A 17 -4.81 -11.61 8.92
N LEU A 18 -3.56 -11.29 8.56
CA LEU A 18 -2.96 -11.54 7.25
C LEU A 18 -1.60 -12.24 7.38
N HIS A 19 -1.27 -13.07 6.40
CA HIS A 19 0.09 -13.54 6.19
C HIS A 19 0.97 -12.40 5.68
N TYR A 20 2.23 -12.30 6.14
CA TYR A 20 3.13 -11.23 5.76
C TYR A 20 4.60 -11.61 5.87
N LEU A 21 5.43 -10.84 5.18
CA LEU A 21 6.88 -10.79 5.33
C LEU A 21 7.26 -9.50 6.05
N VAL A 22 8.36 -9.52 6.79
CA VAL A 22 8.88 -8.34 7.48
C VAL A 22 10.38 -8.23 7.35
N ARG A 23 10.86 -7.02 7.04
CA ARG A 23 12.23 -6.58 7.27
C ARG A 23 12.22 -5.64 8.46
N GLU A 24 12.90 -6.02 9.54
CA GLU A 24 13.11 -5.16 10.69
C GLU A 24 14.09 -4.03 10.36
N PRO A 25 14.03 -2.88 11.07
CA PRO A 25 14.97 -1.80 10.84
C PRO A 25 16.40 -2.23 11.15
N LYS A 26 17.35 -1.85 10.27
CA LYS A 26 18.79 -2.04 10.46
C LYS A 26 19.37 -0.91 11.33
N VAL A 27 18.72 0.25 11.35
CA VAL A 27 19.11 1.43 12.13
C VAL A 27 18.01 1.73 13.15
N LYS A 28 18.38 1.79 14.43
CA LYS A 28 17.45 2.16 15.51
C LYS A 28 17.24 3.68 15.54
N THR A 29 15.98 4.07 15.66
CA THR A 29 15.54 5.47 15.80
C THR A 29 14.69 5.64 17.05
N ALA A 30 14.50 6.88 17.50
CA ALA A 30 13.65 7.19 18.66
C ALA A 30 12.18 6.84 18.41
N LYS A 31 11.72 6.91 17.16
CA LYS A 31 10.38 6.50 16.73
C LYS A 31 10.46 5.23 15.90
N HIS A 32 9.59 4.28 16.18
CA HIS A 32 9.44 3.08 15.35
C HIS A 32 8.48 3.38 14.20
N LYS A 33 9.00 3.37 12.99
CA LYS A 33 8.25 3.66 11.77
C LYS A 33 8.08 2.41 10.91
N ALA A 34 6.94 2.26 10.26
CA ALA A 34 6.69 1.15 9.34
C ALA A 34 6.13 1.61 8.00
N ILE A 35 6.53 0.90 6.95
CA ILE A 35 5.90 0.92 5.63
C ILE A 35 5.22 -0.43 5.45
N ILE A 36 3.89 -0.42 5.32
CA ILE A 36 3.09 -1.62 5.04
C ILE A 36 2.75 -1.61 3.55
N LEU A 37 3.10 -2.67 2.83
CA LEU A 37 2.96 -2.79 1.38
C LEU A 37 1.93 -3.84 1.01
N LEU A 38 0.99 -3.45 0.14
CA LEU A 38 -0.09 -4.28 -0.39
C LEU A 38 0.16 -4.52 -1.88
N HIS A 39 0.27 -5.80 -2.28
CA HIS A 39 0.58 -6.19 -3.67
C HIS A 39 -0.58 -5.96 -4.65
N GLY A 40 -0.29 -5.99 -5.94
CA GLY A 40 -1.28 -5.97 -7.02
C GLY A 40 -2.07 -7.28 -7.15
N VAL A 41 -3.22 -7.24 -7.85
CA VAL A 41 -4.03 -8.44 -8.12
C VAL A 41 -3.22 -9.51 -8.84
N GLY A 42 -3.36 -10.76 -8.40
CA GLY A 42 -2.66 -11.91 -9.01
C GLY A 42 -1.19 -12.05 -8.60
N SER A 43 -0.72 -11.22 -7.66
CA SER A 43 0.61 -11.29 -7.07
C SER A 43 0.56 -11.84 -5.63
N ASN A 44 1.58 -11.58 -4.84
CA ASN A 44 1.69 -12.01 -3.45
C ASN A 44 2.63 -11.06 -2.66
N GLU A 45 2.82 -11.34 -1.38
CA GLU A 45 3.64 -10.53 -0.47
C GLU A 45 5.13 -10.43 -0.88
N GLN A 46 5.67 -11.40 -1.62
CA GLN A 46 7.09 -11.39 -2.04
C GLN A 46 7.37 -10.30 -3.08
N ASP A 47 6.38 -9.96 -3.90
CA ASP A 47 6.51 -9.00 -4.98
C ASP A 47 7.00 -7.63 -4.45
N LEU A 48 6.19 -6.93 -3.66
CA LEU A 48 6.60 -5.65 -3.10
C LEU A 48 7.62 -5.76 -1.95
N PHE A 49 7.76 -6.94 -1.34
CA PHE A 49 8.85 -7.17 -0.38
C PHE A 49 10.23 -7.07 -1.02
N SER A 50 10.34 -7.29 -2.34
CA SER A 50 11.57 -7.05 -3.10
C SER A 50 12.07 -5.60 -3.02
N LEU A 51 11.19 -4.64 -2.73
CA LEU A 51 11.54 -3.23 -2.53
C LEU A 51 12.17 -2.96 -1.16
N ALA A 52 12.11 -3.90 -0.22
CA ALA A 52 12.56 -3.68 1.16
C ALA A 52 14.01 -3.21 1.26
N ASP A 53 14.91 -3.74 0.41
CA ASP A 53 16.33 -3.36 0.43
C ASP A 53 16.61 -1.96 -0.18
N HIS A 54 15.63 -1.39 -0.87
CA HIS A 54 15.70 -0.03 -1.44
C HIS A 54 15.05 1.02 -0.53
N LEU A 55 14.26 0.60 0.46
CA LEU A 55 13.58 1.51 1.40
C LEU A 55 14.46 1.81 2.63
N PRO A 56 14.25 2.95 3.32
CA PRO A 56 15.15 3.38 4.39
C PRO A 56 15.35 2.32 5.48
N ASP A 57 16.60 2.17 5.92
CA ASP A 57 17.00 1.17 6.92
C ASP A 57 16.43 1.41 8.32
N SER A 58 15.85 2.59 8.57
CA SER A 58 15.20 2.97 9.84
C SER A 58 13.73 2.52 9.94
N TYR A 59 13.16 1.94 8.88
CA TYR A 59 11.76 1.50 8.85
C TYR A 59 11.63 -0.02 8.98
N TYR A 60 10.57 -0.47 9.66
CA TYR A 60 10.00 -1.78 9.38
C TYR A 60 9.40 -1.76 7.98
N VAL A 61 9.71 -2.74 7.14
CA VAL A 61 9.04 -2.94 5.84
C VAL A 61 8.25 -4.23 5.94
N ILE A 62 6.94 -4.12 5.82
CA ILE A 62 5.98 -5.20 6.04
C ILE A 62 5.18 -5.38 4.75
N ALA A 63 5.28 -6.54 4.10
CA ALA A 63 4.51 -6.83 2.90
C ALA A 63 3.44 -7.88 3.22
N ALA A 64 2.16 -7.53 3.05
CA ALA A 64 1.03 -8.39 3.39
C ALA A 64 0.47 -9.10 2.15
N ARG A 65 -0.07 -10.31 2.37
CA ARG A 65 -0.74 -11.14 1.36
C ARG A 65 -2.24 -10.87 1.36
N GLY A 66 -2.82 -10.68 0.18
CA GLY A 66 -4.26 -10.56 0.00
C GLY A 66 -5.01 -11.83 0.43
N PRO A 67 -6.22 -11.69 0.99
CA PRO A 67 -6.95 -12.81 1.60
C PRO A 67 -7.59 -13.77 0.59
N PHE A 68 -7.77 -13.34 -0.68
CA PHE A 68 -8.43 -14.16 -1.69
C PHE A 68 -7.42 -14.86 -2.60
N THR A 69 -7.42 -16.19 -2.57
CA THR A 69 -6.57 -17.01 -3.46
C THR A 69 -7.19 -17.11 -4.85
N LEU A 70 -6.46 -16.68 -5.87
CA LEU A 70 -6.85 -16.83 -7.28
C LEU A 70 -6.34 -18.15 -7.87
N SER A 71 -5.10 -18.50 -7.54
CA SER A 71 -4.45 -19.77 -7.86
C SER A 71 -3.23 -19.96 -6.96
N ALA A 72 -2.47 -21.03 -7.13
CA ALA A 72 -1.26 -21.28 -6.35
C ALA A 72 -0.27 -20.10 -6.44
N GLY A 73 0.05 -19.48 -5.31
CA GLY A 73 0.96 -18.35 -5.20
C GLY A 73 0.42 -17.00 -5.74
N ARG A 74 -0.85 -16.94 -6.12
CA ARG A 74 -1.49 -15.73 -6.66
C ARG A 74 -2.71 -15.34 -5.84
N TYR A 75 -2.72 -14.10 -5.36
CA TYR A 75 -3.72 -13.60 -4.42
C TYR A 75 -4.32 -12.27 -4.90
N ALA A 76 -5.43 -11.88 -4.28
CA ALA A 76 -6.11 -10.62 -4.53
C ALA A 76 -6.67 -10.05 -3.22
N TRP A 77 -6.93 -8.76 -3.23
CA TRP A 77 -7.68 -8.08 -2.18
C TRP A 77 -9.19 -8.19 -2.43
N TYR A 78 -9.59 -8.29 -3.68
CA TYR A 78 -10.95 -8.59 -4.14
C TYR A 78 -10.91 -9.09 -5.58
N ASN A 79 -11.90 -9.86 -5.96
CA ASN A 79 -12.05 -10.34 -7.34
C ASN A 79 -12.57 -9.21 -8.25
N VAL A 80 -12.11 -9.23 -9.50
CA VAL A 80 -12.56 -8.33 -10.55
C VAL A 80 -13.10 -9.16 -11.70
N ASP A 81 -14.33 -8.88 -12.12
CA ASP A 81 -14.95 -9.49 -13.30
C ASP A 81 -14.75 -8.56 -14.51
N PHE A 82 -14.19 -9.10 -15.58
CA PHE A 82 -13.96 -8.42 -16.85
C PHE A 82 -14.91 -8.89 -17.95
N SER A 83 -15.88 -9.78 -17.65
CA SER A 83 -16.77 -10.39 -18.64
C SER A 83 -17.64 -9.38 -19.38
N THR A 84 -17.93 -8.22 -18.77
CA THR A 84 -18.76 -7.15 -19.34
C THR A 84 -17.96 -6.14 -20.20
N GLY A 85 -16.66 -6.36 -20.39
CA GLY A 85 -15.75 -5.43 -21.09
C GLY A 85 -15.33 -4.21 -20.25
N LYS A 86 -15.85 -4.10 -19.02
CA LYS A 86 -15.39 -3.12 -18.00
C LYS A 86 -15.10 -3.87 -16.71
N PRO A 87 -14.07 -3.44 -15.93
CA PRO A 87 -13.76 -4.09 -14.67
C PRO A 87 -14.87 -3.82 -13.64
N VAL A 88 -15.54 -4.87 -13.21
CA VAL A 88 -16.53 -4.85 -12.12
C VAL A 88 -15.89 -5.48 -10.90
N ILE A 89 -15.74 -4.70 -9.84
CA ILE A 89 -15.15 -5.18 -8.58
C ILE A 89 -16.20 -5.91 -7.75
N ASN A 90 -15.76 -6.92 -7.00
CA ASN A 90 -16.59 -7.51 -5.95
C ASN A 90 -16.57 -6.58 -4.72
N ALA A 91 -17.63 -5.79 -4.55
CA ALA A 91 -17.74 -4.78 -3.51
C ALA A 91 -17.74 -5.37 -2.09
N GLU A 92 -18.35 -6.55 -1.88
CA GLU A 92 -18.37 -7.22 -0.58
C GLU A 92 -16.97 -7.68 -0.17
N GLN A 93 -16.20 -8.19 -1.12
CA GLN A 93 -14.81 -8.56 -0.88
C GLN A 93 -13.93 -7.34 -0.61
N GLU A 94 -14.16 -6.20 -1.29
CA GLU A 94 -13.46 -4.95 -0.99
C GLU A 94 -13.71 -4.51 0.46
N VAL A 95 -14.97 -4.48 0.89
CA VAL A 95 -15.35 -4.14 2.27
C VAL A 95 -14.72 -5.09 3.29
N SER A 96 -14.74 -6.40 3.01
CA SER A 96 -14.12 -7.42 3.86
C SER A 96 -12.60 -7.21 3.95
N SER A 97 -11.93 -7.00 2.83
CA SER A 97 -10.47 -6.75 2.80
C SER A 97 -10.09 -5.47 3.50
N ARG A 98 -10.87 -4.40 3.35
CA ARG A 98 -10.65 -3.14 4.07
C ARG A 98 -10.68 -3.35 5.58
N ALA A 99 -11.66 -4.12 6.08
CA ALA A 99 -11.76 -4.46 7.50
C ALA A 99 -10.56 -5.31 7.97
N VAL A 100 -10.17 -6.33 7.19
CA VAL A 100 -9.04 -7.20 7.51
C VAL A 100 -7.71 -6.44 7.48
N ILE A 101 -7.49 -5.53 6.52
CA ILE A 101 -6.29 -4.69 6.46
C ILE A 101 -6.25 -3.74 7.66
N LYS A 102 -7.37 -3.08 8.01
CA LYS A 102 -7.45 -2.25 9.21
C LYS A 102 -7.05 -3.02 10.46
N GLN A 103 -7.61 -4.22 10.63
CA GLN A 103 -7.25 -5.11 11.75
C GLN A 103 -5.76 -5.45 11.74
N PHE A 104 -5.20 -5.77 10.56
CA PHE A 104 -3.78 -6.08 10.40
C PHE A 104 -2.89 -4.88 10.78
N VAL A 105 -3.23 -3.67 10.34
CA VAL A 105 -2.52 -2.43 10.71
C VAL A 105 -2.49 -2.26 12.23
N ALA A 106 -3.63 -2.41 12.92
CA ALA A 106 -3.68 -2.33 14.38
C ALA A 106 -2.82 -3.41 15.07
N GLN A 107 -2.86 -4.64 14.55
CA GLN A 107 -2.08 -5.76 15.09
C GLN A 107 -0.57 -5.56 14.94
N VAL A 108 -0.08 -5.11 13.77
CA VAL A 108 1.36 -4.84 13.58
C VAL A 108 1.80 -3.61 14.36
N LYS A 109 0.95 -2.59 14.49
CA LYS A 109 1.19 -1.42 15.34
C LYS A 109 1.48 -1.84 16.78
N GLN A 110 0.66 -2.71 17.33
CA GLN A 110 0.85 -3.25 18.68
C GLN A 110 2.09 -4.16 18.77
N LYS A 111 2.24 -5.09 17.79
CA LYS A 111 3.32 -6.08 17.81
C LYS A 111 4.71 -5.45 17.77
N TYR A 112 4.89 -4.43 16.96
CA TYR A 112 6.19 -3.76 16.76
C TYR A 112 6.29 -2.42 17.49
N THR A 113 5.28 -2.04 18.29
CA THR A 113 5.20 -0.78 19.04
C THR A 113 5.46 0.41 18.10
N LEU A 114 4.69 0.48 17.00
CA LEU A 114 4.90 1.47 15.95
C LEU A 114 4.32 2.83 16.32
N ASP A 115 5.10 3.88 16.13
CA ASP A 115 4.68 5.28 16.30
C ASP A 115 4.08 5.85 15.01
N GLU A 116 4.63 5.45 13.85
CA GLU A 116 4.19 5.95 12.55
C GLU A 116 4.03 4.81 11.54
N ILE A 117 2.94 4.84 10.78
CA ILE A 117 2.64 3.85 9.76
C ILE A 117 2.32 4.52 8.43
N TYR A 118 3.00 4.09 7.38
CA TYR A 118 2.74 4.45 5.99
C TYR A 118 2.17 3.23 5.27
N LEU A 119 0.88 3.29 4.94
CA LEU A 119 0.19 2.21 4.23
C LEU A 119 0.26 2.46 2.74
N GLY A 120 0.87 1.55 2.01
CA GLY A 120 1.03 1.70 0.59
C GLY A 120 0.81 0.42 -0.19
N GLY A 121 0.83 0.54 -1.50
CA GLY A 121 0.73 -0.60 -2.38
C GLY A 121 0.80 -0.23 -3.85
N PHE A 122 0.77 -1.27 -4.66
CA PHE A 122 0.79 -1.18 -6.11
C PHE A 122 -0.55 -1.66 -6.69
N SER A 123 -1.08 -0.94 -7.68
CA SER A 123 -2.28 -1.34 -8.42
C SER A 123 -3.47 -1.57 -7.47
N GLN A 124 -4.00 -2.80 -7.38
CA GLN A 124 -5.08 -3.14 -6.44
C GLN A 124 -4.70 -2.87 -4.98
N GLY A 125 -3.43 -3.07 -4.59
CA GLY A 125 -2.93 -2.73 -3.25
C GLY A 125 -2.95 -1.23 -2.99
N ALA A 126 -2.65 -0.38 -3.98
CA ALA A 126 -2.77 1.07 -3.86
C ALA A 126 -4.25 1.51 -3.70
N ILE A 127 -5.16 0.85 -4.42
CA ILE A 127 -6.61 1.07 -4.26
C ILE A 127 -7.04 0.76 -2.83
N MET A 128 -6.60 -0.37 -2.26
CA MET A 128 -6.91 -0.73 -0.88
C MET A 128 -6.27 0.22 0.14
N SER A 129 -5.07 0.74 -0.15
CA SER A 129 -4.42 1.73 0.71
C SER A 129 -5.24 3.03 0.80
N TYR A 130 -5.81 3.49 -0.32
CA TYR A 130 -6.78 4.58 -0.29
C TYR A 130 -8.03 4.22 0.52
N SER A 131 -8.62 3.04 0.26
CA SER A 131 -9.85 2.61 0.94
C SER A 131 -9.68 2.58 2.46
N VAL A 132 -8.57 2.03 2.95
CA VAL A 132 -8.28 1.94 4.40
C VAL A 132 -7.93 3.30 4.98
N GLY A 133 -6.97 4.02 4.38
CA GLY A 133 -6.45 5.26 4.94
C GLY A 133 -7.46 6.40 4.93
N LEU A 134 -8.31 6.51 3.89
CA LEU A 134 -9.33 7.55 3.84
C LEU A 134 -10.56 7.25 4.72
N SER A 135 -10.85 5.98 4.98
CA SER A 135 -11.94 5.59 5.89
C SER A 135 -11.51 5.47 7.35
N ASN A 136 -10.20 5.46 7.63
CA ASN A 136 -9.64 5.36 9.00
C ASN A 136 -8.33 6.20 9.08
N PRO A 137 -8.39 7.52 8.90
CA PRO A 137 -7.20 8.35 8.80
C PRO A 137 -6.37 8.40 10.08
N GLU A 138 -6.95 8.04 11.22
CA GLU A 138 -6.27 7.96 12.53
C GLU A 138 -5.35 6.73 12.67
N GLU A 139 -5.51 5.73 11.80
CA GLU A 139 -4.74 4.48 11.88
C GLU A 139 -3.39 4.56 11.16
N VAL A 140 -3.23 5.51 10.23
CA VAL A 140 -2.03 5.64 9.41
C VAL A 140 -1.59 7.09 9.26
N ASN A 141 -0.28 7.33 9.18
CA ASN A 141 0.31 8.65 9.01
C ASN A 141 0.42 9.07 7.53
N GLY A 142 0.34 8.09 6.63
CA GLY A 142 0.37 8.39 5.21
C GLY A 142 -0.07 7.22 4.33
N ILE A 143 -0.43 7.56 3.09
CA ILE A 143 -0.77 6.64 2.01
C ILE A 143 0.29 6.74 0.91
N ILE A 144 0.76 5.59 0.42
CA ILE A 144 1.66 5.48 -0.73
C ILE A 144 0.91 4.75 -1.84
N ALA A 145 0.47 5.49 -2.85
CA ALA A 145 -0.34 4.97 -3.95
C ALA A 145 0.47 4.87 -5.24
N LEU A 146 0.90 3.66 -5.59
CA LEU A 146 1.65 3.35 -6.80
C LEU A 146 0.72 2.75 -7.85
N SER A 147 0.47 3.49 -8.95
CA SER A 147 -0.39 3.07 -10.07
C SER A 147 -1.79 2.60 -9.63
N GLY A 148 -2.45 3.34 -8.73
CA GLY A 148 -3.77 3.05 -8.19
C GLY A 148 -4.85 4.02 -8.63
N ARG A 149 -6.06 3.84 -8.06
CA ARG A 149 -7.19 4.78 -8.20
C ARG A 149 -8.00 4.84 -6.91
N VAL A 150 -8.73 5.92 -6.70
CA VAL A 150 -9.75 6.00 -5.64
C VAL A 150 -11.07 5.45 -6.18
N LEU A 151 -11.65 4.47 -5.49
CA LEU A 151 -12.95 3.90 -5.86
C LEU A 151 -14.08 4.87 -5.47
N GLU A 152 -15.20 4.84 -6.19
CA GLU A 152 -16.39 5.59 -5.83
C GLU A 152 -16.91 5.20 -4.43
N GLN A 153 -16.88 3.91 -4.10
CA GLN A 153 -17.24 3.40 -2.78
C GLN A 153 -16.33 3.98 -1.68
N THR A 154 -15.04 4.13 -1.96
CA THR A 154 -14.10 4.76 -1.03
C THR A 154 -14.48 6.23 -0.77
N GLN A 155 -14.88 6.98 -1.80
CA GLN A 155 -15.29 8.38 -1.66
C GLN A 155 -16.47 8.54 -0.71
N GLN A 156 -17.38 7.56 -0.67
CA GLN A 156 -18.58 7.56 0.18
C GLN A 156 -18.29 7.29 1.66
N VAL A 157 -17.17 6.66 1.98
CA VAL A 157 -16.79 6.25 3.34
C VAL A 157 -15.63 7.05 3.93
N VAL A 158 -15.25 8.16 3.30
CA VAL A 158 -14.21 9.06 3.81
C VAL A 158 -14.60 9.63 5.17
N VAL A 159 -13.77 9.43 6.17
CA VAL A 159 -13.94 10.02 7.51
C VAL A 159 -13.26 11.40 7.53
N ARG A 160 -14.09 12.44 7.68
CA ARG A 160 -13.65 13.85 7.72
C ARG A 160 -13.46 14.28 9.18
N ASN A 161 -12.24 14.11 9.67
CA ASN A 161 -11.82 14.49 11.02
C ASN A 161 -10.45 15.19 10.97
N GLU A 162 -9.92 15.57 12.13
CA GLU A 162 -8.61 16.22 12.22
C GLU A 162 -7.47 15.34 11.69
N ALA A 163 -7.53 14.01 11.90
CA ALA A 163 -6.51 13.09 11.41
C ALA A 163 -6.41 13.10 9.88
N LEU A 164 -7.56 13.27 9.17
CA LEU A 164 -7.54 13.38 7.72
C LEU A 164 -6.71 14.57 7.23
N SER A 165 -6.76 15.71 7.90
CA SER A 165 -5.98 16.90 7.53
C SER A 165 -4.48 16.72 7.70
N GLN A 166 -4.04 15.72 8.48
CA GLN A 166 -2.65 15.36 8.71
C GLN A 166 -2.20 14.17 7.86
N LEU A 167 -3.12 13.49 7.17
CA LEU A 167 -2.83 12.30 6.39
C LEU A 167 -2.04 12.66 5.13
N ARG A 168 -0.74 12.35 5.12
CA ARG A 168 0.13 12.60 3.97
C ARG A 168 -0.14 11.58 2.87
N ILE A 169 -0.22 12.03 1.62
CA ILE A 169 -0.47 11.12 0.49
C ILE A 169 0.58 11.33 -0.59
N PHE A 170 1.23 10.22 -0.99
CA PHE A 170 2.15 10.14 -2.11
C PHE A 170 1.49 9.36 -3.25
N ILE A 171 1.42 9.96 -4.44
CA ILE A 171 0.88 9.33 -5.65
C ILE A 171 1.98 9.29 -6.71
N ALA A 172 2.23 8.10 -7.26
CA ALA A 172 3.08 7.88 -8.42
C ALA A 172 2.33 7.09 -9.49
N HIS A 173 2.32 7.57 -10.74
CA HIS A 173 1.59 6.91 -11.82
C HIS A 173 2.30 7.04 -13.17
N GLY A 174 2.21 5.98 -13.98
CA GLY A 174 2.77 5.95 -15.34
C GLY A 174 1.88 6.67 -16.34
N THR A 175 2.45 7.57 -17.15
CA THR A 175 1.74 8.25 -18.24
C THR A 175 1.31 7.31 -19.37
N HIS A 176 1.98 6.16 -19.49
CA HIS A 176 1.71 5.10 -20.47
C HIS A 176 1.12 3.84 -19.82
N ASP A 177 0.51 3.98 -18.63
CA ASP A 177 -0.15 2.86 -17.97
C ASP A 177 -1.36 2.39 -18.79
N GLY A 178 -1.23 1.20 -19.39
CA GLY A 178 -2.29 0.55 -20.18
C GLY A 178 -3.27 -0.28 -19.35
N THR A 179 -2.97 -0.54 -18.07
CA THR A 179 -3.82 -1.30 -17.16
C THR A 179 -4.77 -0.40 -16.37
N LEU A 180 -4.20 0.63 -15.74
CA LEU A 180 -4.95 1.71 -15.08
C LEU A 180 -4.50 3.05 -15.69
N PRO A 181 -5.15 3.53 -16.75
CA PRO A 181 -4.76 4.78 -17.43
C PRO A 181 -4.60 5.95 -16.47
N VAL A 182 -3.64 6.82 -16.74
CA VAL A 182 -3.21 7.94 -15.88
C VAL A 182 -4.34 8.89 -15.46
N HIS A 183 -5.44 8.94 -16.22
CA HIS A 183 -6.59 9.74 -15.85
C HIS A 183 -7.18 9.35 -14.48
N TYR A 184 -7.04 8.09 -14.06
CA TYR A 184 -7.47 7.67 -12.72
C TYR A 184 -6.65 8.31 -11.61
N ALA A 185 -5.33 8.47 -11.81
CA ALA A 185 -4.49 9.19 -10.84
C ALA A 185 -4.83 10.69 -10.80
N ARG A 186 -5.11 11.29 -11.95
CA ARG A 186 -5.56 12.69 -12.04
C ARG A 186 -6.92 12.91 -11.38
N GLN A 187 -7.85 11.96 -11.53
CA GLN A 187 -9.13 11.97 -10.79
C GLN A 187 -8.92 11.82 -9.29
N ALA A 188 -8.02 10.92 -8.87
CA ALA A 188 -7.67 10.76 -7.46
C ALA A 188 -7.06 12.05 -6.90
N GLN A 189 -6.13 12.70 -7.62
CA GLN A 189 -5.55 13.98 -7.25
C GLN A 189 -6.61 15.06 -7.07
N ALA A 190 -7.50 15.23 -8.06
CA ALA A 190 -8.58 16.22 -8.00
C ALA A 190 -9.52 15.99 -6.81
N PHE A 191 -9.89 14.72 -6.55
CA PHE A 191 -10.72 14.37 -5.40
C PHE A 191 -10.01 14.68 -4.08
N LEU A 192 -8.75 14.26 -3.91
CA LEU A 192 -7.98 14.45 -2.68
C LEU A 192 -7.71 15.94 -2.38
N GLN A 193 -7.57 16.77 -3.41
CA GLN A 193 -7.48 18.22 -3.26
C GLN A 193 -8.75 18.81 -2.58
N THR A 194 -9.94 18.25 -2.85
CA THR A 194 -11.18 18.67 -2.17
C THR A 194 -11.20 18.30 -0.68
N LEU A 195 -10.35 17.37 -0.25
CA LEU A 195 -10.20 16.95 1.15
C LEU A 195 -9.16 17.76 1.91
N HIS A 196 -8.40 18.63 1.23
CA HIS A 196 -7.33 19.45 1.79
C HIS A 196 -6.25 18.65 2.53
N VAL A 197 -5.95 17.44 2.05
CA VAL A 197 -4.88 16.59 2.59
C VAL A 197 -3.50 17.00 2.05
N PRO A 198 -2.39 16.83 2.79
CA PRO A 198 -1.04 17.01 2.29
C PRO A 198 -0.74 16.01 1.16
N LEU A 199 -0.68 16.49 -0.08
CA LEU A 199 -0.62 15.65 -1.29
C LEU A 199 0.65 15.92 -2.09
N THR A 200 1.38 14.85 -2.39
CA THR A 200 2.49 14.83 -3.36
C THR A 200 2.08 13.95 -4.54
N TYR A 201 2.17 14.49 -5.75
CA TYR A 201 1.71 13.83 -6.97
C TYR A 201 2.78 13.88 -8.06
N HIS A 202 3.11 12.71 -8.62
CA HIS A 202 4.08 12.57 -9.70
C HIS A 202 3.55 11.68 -10.82
N GLU A 203 3.77 12.11 -12.05
CA GLU A 203 3.61 11.29 -13.25
C GLU A 203 4.98 10.94 -13.82
N TYR A 204 5.16 9.69 -14.26
CA TYR A 204 6.42 9.20 -14.81
C TYR A 204 6.24 8.65 -16.21
N ASN A 205 7.30 8.71 -17.01
CA ASN A 205 7.33 8.09 -18.33
C ASN A 205 7.51 6.56 -18.20
N MET A 206 6.46 5.89 -17.71
CA MET A 206 6.44 4.43 -17.49
C MET A 206 5.04 3.86 -17.76
N GLY A 207 4.98 2.53 -17.92
CA GLY A 207 3.73 1.77 -17.97
C GLY A 207 3.19 1.42 -16.58
N HIS A 208 2.49 0.26 -16.46
CA HIS A 208 1.96 -0.26 -15.19
C HIS A 208 3.05 -0.99 -14.39
N GLN A 209 3.95 -0.25 -13.78
CA GLN A 209 5.13 -0.77 -13.07
C GLN A 209 5.64 0.25 -12.05
N VAL A 210 6.63 -0.14 -11.25
CA VAL A 210 7.41 0.74 -10.36
C VAL A 210 8.84 0.80 -10.87
N ILE A 211 9.37 2.01 -11.05
CA ILE A 211 10.74 2.26 -11.53
C ILE A 211 11.60 2.90 -10.43
N GLY A 212 12.91 2.95 -10.65
CA GLY A 212 13.86 3.47 -9.66
C GLY A 212 13.59 4.91 -9.24
N GLU A 213 13.17 5.77 -10.18
CA GLU A 213 12.84 7.17 -9.92
C GLU A 213 11.66 7.30 -8.93
N VAL A 214 10.65 6.44 -9.06
CA VAL A 214 9.51 6.39 -8.12
C VAL A 214 9.98 6.07 -6.71
N ILE A 215 10.92 5.12 -6.56
CA ILE A 215 11.46 4.74 -5.25
C ILE A 215 12.31 5.86 -4.67
N GLN A 216 13.10 6.56 -5.48
CA GLN A 216 13.90 7.71 -5.03
C GLN A 216 13.01 8.84 -4.51
N ASP A 217 11.97 9.20 -5.25
CA ASP A 217 11.03 10.25 -4.83
C ASP A 217 10.22 9.84 -3.60
N LEU A 218 9.84 8.56 -3.50
CA LEU A 218 9.20 8.03 -2.30
C LEU A 218 10.11 8.13 -1.07
N ILE A 219 11.40 7.81 -1.19
CA ILE A 219 12.36 7.93 -0.09
C ILE A 219 12.50 9.39 0.35
N HIS A 220 12.57 10.33 -0.58
CA HIS A 220 12.62 11.76 -0.26
C HIS A 220 11.32 12.28 0.39
N TRP A 221 10.18 11.69 0.06
CA TRP A 221 8.89 12.05 0.64
C TRP A 221 8.71 11.52 2.08
N LEU A 222 9.31 10.38 2.41
CA LEU A 222 9.25 9.81 3.77
C LEU A 222 10.00 10.70 4.77
N PRO A 223 9.48 10.89 6.03
CA PRO A 223 10.12 11.73 7.04
C PRO A 223 11.34 11.06 7.70
#